data_b3ad9fe0c6f79f28ae576a99503dbcb7
#
_entry.id   b3ad9fe0c6f79f28ae576a99503dbcb7
#
_cell.length_a   1.000
_cell.length_b   1.000
_cell.length_c   1.000
_cell.angle_alpha   90.00
_cell.angle_beta   90.00
_cell.angle_gamma   90.00
#
_symmetry.space_group_name_H-M   'P 1'
#
loop_
_entity.id
_entity.type
_entity.pdbx_description
1 polymer ?
#
loop_
_entity_poly.entity_id
_entity_poly.type
_entity_poly.pdbx_seq_one_letter_code
_entity_poly.pdbx_strand_id
1 'polypeptide(L)'
;MSYDPTFAHEVAVILHHGLKRMVEKQENVFYYITLLNENYAMPGLSAGTEEQIIQGMYLCKPGAEGDKRVQLLGSGSILRESLEAQTLLAADWGVQADVWSCPSFNELAREGQDCERWNLLHPLEAPRTSFVARQLGGHAGPVVASTDYMKSYAEQIRPFIPAGRGYKVLGTD
;
A
#
# COMPACT_ATOMS: atom_id res chain seq x y z
N MET A 1 -3.21 4.37 -14.90
CA MET A 1 -2.79 4.50 -13.49
C MET A 1 -4.03 4.70 -12.64
N SER A 2 -4.18 3.96 -11.56
CA SER A 2 -5.38 4.06 -10.70
C SER A 2 -4.95 4.15 -9.24
N TYR A 3 -5.46 5.17 -8.54
CA TYR A 3 -5.10 5.47 -7.15
C TYR A 3 -6.33 5.74 -6.31
N ASP A 4 -6.28 5.30 -5.04
CA ASP A 4 -7.28 5.49 -4.01
C ASP A 4 -6.61 6.12 -2.75
N PRO A 5 -6.15 7.38 -2.84
CA PRO A 5 -5.45 8.05 -1.76
C PRO A 5 -6.39 8.40 -0.60
N THR A 6 -5.84 8.43 0.61
CA THR A 6 -6.54 8.85 1.83
C THR A 6 -6.27 10.32 2.15
N PHE A 7 -5.02 10.76 2.02
CA PHE A 7 -4.57 12.07 2.49
C PHE A 7 -4.27 13.04 1.35
N ALA A 8 -4.42 14.34 1.62
CA ALA A 8 -4.17 15.40 0.64
C ALA A 8 -2.74 15.39 0.10
N HIS A 9 -1.74 15.03 0.92
CA HIS A 9 -0.35 14.94 0.46
C HIS A 9 -0.15 13.81 -0.55
N GLU A 10 -0.86 12.67 -0.40
CA GLU A 10 -0.84 11.58 -1.39
C GLU A 10 -1.42 12.07 -2.72
N VAL A 11 -2.58 12.76 -2.67
CA VAL A 11 -3.20 13.35 -3.87
C VAL A 11 -2.24 14.31 -4.58
N ALA A 12 -1.57 15.19 -3.82
CA ALA A 12 -0.63 16.16 -4.38
C ALA A 12 0.56 15.48 -5.08
N VAL A 13 1.14 14.45 -4.47
CA VAL A 13 2.25 13.65 -5.05
C VAL A 13 1.79 12.94 -6.32
N ILE A 14 0.63 12.29 -6.30
CA ILE A 14 0.09 11.56 -7.46
C ILE A 14 -0.21 12.52 -8.61
N LEU A 15 -0.86 13.66 -8.34
CA LEU A 15 -1.15 14.68 -9.34
C LEU A 15 0.13 15.26 -9.94
N HIS A 16 1.12 15.63 -9.11
CA HIS A 16 2.40 16.15 -9.58
C HIS A 16 3.11 15.14 -10.50
N HIS A 17 3.15 13.86 -10.09
CA HIS A 17 3.72 12.79 -10.91
C HIS A 17 2.96 12.61 -12.23
N GLY A 18 1.63 12.65 -12.18
CA GLY A 18 0.78 12.55 -13.36
C GLY A 18 1.01 13.69 -14.35
N LEU A 19 1.05 14.94 -13.87
CA LEU A 19 1.35 16.11 -14.69
C LEU A 19 2.72 16.01 -15.36
N LYS A 20 3.73 15.57 -14.61
CA LYS A 20 5.07 15.36 -15.16
C LYS A 20 5.08 14.34 -16.30
N ARG A 21 4.37 13.22 -16.15
CA ARG A 21 4.29 12.18 -17.18
C ARG A 21 3.48 12.60 -18.39
N MET A 22 2.29 13.17 -18.16
CA MET A 22 1.37 13.50 -19.25
C MET A 22 1.76 14.78 -19.99
N VAL A 23 2.24 15.82 -19.27
CA VAL A 23 2.49 17.15 -19.85
C VAL A 23 3.95 17.32 -20.23
N GLU A 24 4.90 17.06 -19.34
CA GLU A 24 6.32 17.27 -19.63
C GLU A 24 6.89 16.16 -20.53
N LYS A 25 6.64 14.88 -20.18
CA LYS A 25 7.17 13.74 -20.92
C LYS A 25 6.31 13.29 -22.09
N GLN A 26 5.09 13.82 -22.22
CA GLN A 26 4.13 13.45 -23.27
C GLN A 26 3.86 11.94 -23.35
N GLU A 27 3.87 11.25 -22.21
CA GLU A 27 3.58 9.81 -22.14
C GLU A 27 2.08 9.58 -22.39
N ASN A 28 1.75 8.53 -23.14
CA ASN A 28 0.35 8.13 -23.36
C ASN A 28 -0.19 7.36 -22.14
N VAL A 29 -0.47 8.10 -21.08
CA VAL A 29 -1.04 7.58 -19.82
C VAL A 29 -2.18 8.48 -19.35
N PHE A 30 -3.08 7.94 -18.55
CA PHE A 30 -4.07 8.73 -17.81
C PHE A 30 -4.14 8.24 -16.36
N TYR A 31 -4.65 9.11 -15.49
CA TYR A 31 -4.81 8.84 -14.06
C TYR A 31 -6.29 8.82 -13.70
N TYR A 32 -6.70 7.77 -13.00
CA TYR A 32 -7.97 7.69 -12.31
C TYR A 32 -7.70 7.77 -10.81
N ILE A 33 -8.26 8.77 -10.14
CA ILE A 33 -8.02 9.04 -8.71
C ILE A 33 -9.37 9.17 -8.04
N THR A 34 -9.64 8.35 -7.04
CA THR A 34 -10.81 8.50 -6.18
C THR A 34 -10.51 9.55 -5.10
N LEU A 35 -11.51 10.33 -4.75
CA LEU A 35 -11.40 11.37 -3.72
C LEU A 35 -12.55 11.23 -2.74
N LEU A 36 -12.25 11.45 -1.46
CA LEU A 36 -13.25 11.46 -0.39
C LEU A 36 -13.83 12.87 -0.20
N ASN A 37 -15.13 12.94 -0.01
CA ASN A 37 -15.82 14.19 0.33
C ASN A 37 -16.07 14.28 1.85
N GLU A 38 -15.01 14.17 2.62
CA GLU A 38 -15.04 14.25 4.09
C GLU A 38 -13.93 15.15 4.61
N ASN A 39 -14.24 15.84 5.73
CA ASN A 39 -13.26 16.65 6.44
C ASN A 39 -12.63 15.85 7.59
N TYR A 40 -11.35 15.60 7.53
CA TYR A 40 -10.56 14.97 8.59
C TYR A 40 -9.13 15.53 8.62
N ALA A 41 -8.40 15.19 9.68
CA ALA A 41 -7.02 15.66 9.83
C ALA A 41 -6.13 15.14 8.69
N MET A 42 -5.45 16.06 8.03
CA MET A 42 -4.53 15.77 6.92
C MET A 42 -3.10 15.92 7.42
N PRO A 43 -2.37 14.82 7.65
CA PRO A 43 -0.95 14.90 8.01
C PRO A 43 -0.13 15.48 6.85
N GLY A 44 1.01 16.09 7.19
CA GLY A 44 1.98 16.52 6.19
C GLY A 44 2.70 15.34 5.53
N LEU A 45 3.29 15.60 4.38
CA LEU A 45 4.12 14.63 3.68
C LEU A 45 5.40 14.35 4.49
N SER A 46 5.66 13.09 4.78
CA SER A 46 6.93 12.67 5.38
C SER A 46 8.03 12.64 4.32
N ALA A 47 9.22 13.12 4.66
CA ALA A 47 10.34 13.16 3.73
C ALA A 47 10.68 11.76 3.20
N GLY A 48 10.85 11.64 1.89
CA GLY A 48 11.26 10.39 1.22
C GLY A 48 10.15 9.38 1.00
N THR A 49 8.87 9.75 1.20
CA THR A 49 7.73 8.85 0.93
C THR A 49 7.12 9.05 -0.45
N GLU A 50 7.51 10.07 -1.22
CA GLU A 50 6.91 10.39 -2.52
C GLU A 50 6.95 9.21 -3.50
N GLU A 51 8.12 8.59 -3.64
CA GLU A 51 8.29 7.45 -4.54
C GLU A 51 7.45 6.26 -4.09
N GLN A 52 7.37 6.00 -2.78
CA GLN A 52 6.59 4.92 -2.21
C GLN A 52 5.08 5.12 -2.42
N ILE A 53 4.59 6.37 -2.35
CA ILE A 53 3.21 6.73 -2.68
C ILE A 53 2.91 6.38 -4.15
N ILE A 54 3.81 6.73 -5.07
CA ILE A 54 3.66 6.42 -6.50
C ILE A 54 3.72 4.91 -6.76
N GLN A 55 4.58 4.19 -6.04
CA GLN A 55 4.67 2.72 -6.13
C GLN A 55 3.49 2.01 -5.47
N GLY A 56 2.68 2.70 -4.67
CA GLY A 56 1.38 2.23 -4.20
C GLY A 56 1.31 1.85 -2.74
N MET A 57 2.38 1.90 -1.92
CA MET A 57 2.30 1.74 -0.47
C MET A 57 3.49 2.38 0.27
N TYR A 58 3.23 2.85 1.49
CA TYR A 58 4.26 3.32 2.41
C TYR A 58 3.86 3.07 3.87
N LEU A 59 4.85 3.00 4.77
CA LEU A 59 4.59 2.90 6.21
C LEU A 59 4.04 4.24 6.73
N CYS A 60 2.74 4.26 6.99
CA CYS A 60 2.02 5.45 7.47
C CYS A 60 2.25 5.69 8.96
N LYS A 61 2.14 4.63 9.77
CA LYS A 61 2.31 4.71 11.22
C LYS A 61 2.92 3.42 11.76
N PRO A 62 4.17 3.45 12.26
CA PRO A 62 4.77 2.30 12.89
C PRO A 62 4.08 1.97 14.21
N GLY A 63 4.00 0.69 14.54
CA GLY A 63 3.61 0.22 15.86
C GLY A 63 4.78 0.30 16.86
N ALA A 64 4.46 0.25 18.15
CA ALA A 64 5.48 0.11 19.19
C ALA A 64 6.20 -1.26 19.07
N GLU A 65 7.31 -1.42 19.79
CA GLU A 65 7.97 -2.72 19.93
C GLU A 65 7.09 -3.71 20.68
N GLY A 66 7.17 -4.99 20.32
CA GLY A 66 6.41 -6.06 20.96
C GLY A 66 6.47 -7.38 20.20
N ASP A 67 6.23 -8.47 20.91
CA ASP A 67 6.33 -9.84 20.37
C ASP A 67 5.17 -10.22 19.45
N LYS A 68 3.98 -9.67 19.71
CA LYS A 68 2.78 -9.92 18.89
C LYS A 68 2.64 -8.79 17.88
N ARG A 69 2.86 -9.11 16.61
CA ARG A 69 2.85 -8.11 15.54
C ARG A 69 1.85 -8.46 14.43
N VAL A 70 1.32 -7.41 13.80
CA VAL A 70 0.46 -7.49 12.61
C VAL A 70 0.76 -6.32 11.68
N GLN A 71 0.60 -6.54 10.38
CA GLN A 71 0.72 -5.51 9.36
C GLN A 71 -0.68 -5.17 8.83
N LEU A 72 -1.14 -3.94 9.05
CA LEU A 72 -2.44 -3.45 8.58
C LEU A 72 -2.25 -2.59 7.33
N LEU A 73 -2.83 -3.00 6.23
CA LEU A 73 -2.82 -2.28 4.96
C LEU A 73 -4.20 -1.68 4.73
N GLY A 74 -4.27 -0.38 4.47
CA GLY A 74 -5.52 0.32 4.20
C GLY A 74 -5.43 1.24 3.00
N SER A 75 -6.51 1.40 2.24
CA SER A 75 -6.63 2.36 1.15
C SER A 75 -7.85 3.26 1.35
N GLY A 76 -7.80 4.46 0.79
CA GLY A 76 -8.92 5.40 0.79
C GLY A 76 -9.51 5.63 2.19
N SER A 77 -10.83 5.55 2.31
CA SER A 77 -11.56 5.74 3.57
C SER A 77 -11.14 4.78 4.68
N ILE A 78 -10.79 3.54 4.32
CA ILE A 78 -10.52 2.45 5.27
C ILE A 78 -9.15 2.58 5.95
N LEU A 79 -8.23 3.37 5.44
CA LEU A 79 -6.96 3.61 6.14
C LEU A 79 -7.19 4.23 7.54
N ARG A 80 -8.18 5.10 7.68
CA ARG A 80 -8.53 5.70 8.98
C ARG A 80 -8.99 4.65 9.99
N GLU A 81 -9.82 3.71 9.55
CA GLU A 81 -10.26 2.58 10.38
C GLU A 81 -9.08 1.66 10.76
N SER A 82 -8.11 1.50 9.87
CA SER A 82 -6.87 0.76 10.17
C SER A 82 -6.02 1.46 11.22
N LEU A 83 -5.99 2.80 11.23
CA LEU A 83 -5.30 3.59 12.28
C LEU A 83 -5.98 3.45 13.65
N GLU A 84 -7.32 3.43 13.70
CA GLU A 84 -8.07 3.16 14.92
C GLU A 84 -7.88 1.71 15.39
N ALA A 85 -7.92 0.75 14.47
CA ALA A 85 -7.65 -0.65 14.76
C ALA A 85 -6.27 -0.85 15.41
N GLN A 86 -5.24 -0.11 15.01
CA GLN A 86 -3.92 -0.14 15.66
C GLN A 86 -4.04 0.18 17.15
N THR A 87 -4.81 1.21 17.50
CA THR A 87 -5.01 1.65 18.89
C THR A 87 -5.76 0.59 19.71
N LEU A 88 -6.83 0.04 19.15
CA LEU A 88 -7.64 -1.01 19.81
C LEU A 88 -6.84 -2.31 19.99
N LEU A 89 -6.08 -2.74 18.97
CA LEU A 89 -5.26 -3.94 19.06
C LEU A 89 -4.19 -3.83 20.15
N ALA A 90 -3.57 -2.67 20.29
CA ALA A 90 -2.59 -2.43 21.33
C ALA A 90 -3.22 -2.42 22.72
N ALA A 91 -4.37 -1.73 22.90
CA ALA A 91 -5.02 -1.55 24.19
C ALA A 91 -5.67 -2.84 24.69
N ASP A 92 -6.43 -3.54 23.85
CA ASP A 92 -7.29 -4.66 24.27
C ASP A 92 -6.58 -6.02 24.17
N TRP A 93 -5.59 -6.16 23.26
CA TRP A 93 -5.00 -7.46 22.91
C TRP A 93 -3.48 -7.51 23.08
N GLY A 94 -2.83 -6.36 23.33
CA GLY A 94 -1.37 -6.26 23.41
C GLY A 94 -0.69 -6.61 22.07
N VAL A 95 -1.40 -6.41 20.94
CA VAL A 95 -0.88 -6.65 19.60
C VAL A 95 -0.40 -5.32 19.01
N GLN A 96 0.86 -5.26 18.58
CA GLN A 96 1.44 -4.09 17.95
C GLN A 96 1.25 -4.17 16.45
N ALA A 97 0.62 -3.15 15.87
CA ALA A 97 0.35 -3.09 14.44
C ALA A 97 1.19 -2.01 13.77
N ASP A 98 1.81 -2.33 12.64
CA ASP A 98 2.27 -1.30 11.70
C ASP A 98 1.13 -1.00 10.71
N VAL A 99 0.86 0.27 10.47
CA VAL A 99 -0.20 0.69 9.53
C VAL A 99 0.44 1.25 8.27
N TRP A 100 0.06 0.66 7.14
CA TRP A 100 0.52 1.00 5.80
C TRP A 100 -0.60 1.69 5.03
N SER A 101 -0.33 2.86 4.48
CA SER A 101 -1.19 3.42 3.45
C SER A 101 -0.90 2.75 2.12
N CYS A 102 -1.96 2.29 1.45
CA CYS A 102 -1.89 1.63 0.15
C CYS A 102 -2.70 2.43 -0.89
N PRO A 103 -2.21 3.60 -1.34
CA PRO A 103 -2.94 4.41 -2.31
C PRO A 103 -3.15 3.71 -3.65
N SER A 104 -2.48 2.58 -3.94
CA SER A 104 -2.76 1.83 -5.16
C SER A 104 -2.38 0.34 -5.08
N PHE A 105 -3.33 -0.52 -4.77
CA PHE A 105 -3.16 -1.96 -4.94
C PHE A 105 -2.92 -2.37 -6.41
N ASN A 106 -3.41 -1.57 -7.37
CA ASN A 106 -3.21 -1.83 -8.80
C ASN A 106 -1.74 -1.64 -9.22
N GLU A 107 -1.07 -0.58 -8.75
CA GLU A 107 0.35 -0.36 -9.07
C GLU A 107 1.23 -1.40 -8.37
N LEU A 108 0.88 -1.77 -7.12
CA LEU A 108 1.56 -2.85 -6.40
C LEU A 108 1.48 -4.19 -7.16
N ALA A 109 0.29 -4.53 -7.66
CA ALA A 109 0.10 -5.74 -8.43
C ALA A 109 0.83 -5.70 -9.77
N ARG A 110 0.82 -4.56 -10.46
CA ARG A 110 1.52 -4.37 -11.73
C ARG A 110 3.03 -4.54 -11.57
N GLU A 111 3.62 -3.87 -10.58
CA GLU A 111 5.06 -3.98 -10.30
C GLU A 111 5.45 -5.41 -9.93
N GLY A 112 4.64 -6.09 -9.12
CA GLY A 112 4.86 -7.48 -8.76
C GLY A 112 4.84 -8.41 -9.96
N GLN A 113 3.84 -8.27 -10.85
CA GLN A 113 3.74 -9.04 -12.10
C GLN A 113 4.92 -8.75 -13.04
N ASP A 114 5.37 -7.51 -13.12
CA ASP A 114 6.55 -7.13 -13.90
C ASP A 114 7.82 -7.79 -13.35
N CYS A 115 7.98 -7.87 -12.02
CA CYS A 115 9.06 -8.61 -11.38
C CYS A 115 9.02 -10.11 -11.72
N GLU A 116 7.85 -10.74 -11.60
CA GLU A 116 7.69 -12.18 -11.94
C GLU A 116 8.00 -12.44 -13.41
N ARG A 117 7.45 -11.60 -14.30
CA ARG A 117 7.72 -11.70 -15.74
C ARG A 117 9.21 -11.55 -16.05
N TRP A 118 9.86 -10.57 -15.44
CA TRP A 118 11.29 -10.37 -15.63
C TRP A 118 12.10 -11.59 -15.18
N ASN A 119 11.80 -12.13 -13.99
CA ASN A 119 12.46 -13.31 -13.44
C ASN A 119 12.29 -14.55 -14.34
N LEU A 120 11.09 -14.72 -14.90
CA LEU A 120 10.81 -15.80 -15.83
C LEU A 120 11.64 -15.70 -17.12
N LEU A 121 11.83 -14.48 -17.63
CA LEU A 121 12.56 -14.23 -18.88
C LEU A 121 14.09 -14.18 -18.69
N HIS A 122 14.56 -14.03 -17.45
CA HIS A 122 15.99 -13.89 -17.13
C HIS A 122 16.44 -14.91 -16.05
N PRO A 123 16.30 -16.22 -16.32
CA PRO A 123 16.53 -17.27 -15.31
C PRO A 123 17.98 -17.39 -14.85
N LEU A 124 18.93 -16.77 -15.54
CA LEU A 124 20.36 -16.78 -15.19
C LEU A 124 20.79 -15.52 -14.43
N GLU A 125 19.91 -14.56 -14.26
CA GLU A 125 20.20 -13.33 -13.53
C GLU A 125 19.66 -13.38 -12.08
N ALA A 126 20.16 -12.50 -11.22
CA ALA A 126 19.64 -12.39 -9.86
C ALA A 126 18.15 -12.00 -9.89
N PRO A 127 17.28 -12.74 -9.20
CA PRO A 127 15.85 -12.48 -9.25
C PRO A 127 15.50 -11.11 -8.63
N ARG A 128 14.58 -10.40 -9.27
CA ARG A 128 13.97 -9.19 -8.71
C ARG A 128 12.96 -9.56 -7.65
N THR A 129 12.93 -8.77 -6.59
CA THR A 129 11.95 -8.88 -5.50
C THR A 129 10.90 -7.79 -5.66
N SER A 130 9.62 -8.14 -5.57
CA SER A 130 8.53 -7.19 -5.69
C SER A 130 8.59 -6.10 -4.62
N PHE A 131 8.02 -4.93 -4.90
CA PHE A 131 7.98 -3.81 -3.97
C PHE A 131 7.25 -4.19 -2.68
N VAL A 132 6.11 -4.88 -2.79
CA VAL A 132 5.37 -5.42 -1.63
C VAL A 132 6.25 -6.28 -0.75
N ALA A 133 6.99 -7.23 -1.34
CA ALA A 133 7.87 -8.11 -0.58
C ALA A 133 9.03 -7.36 0.08
N ARG A 134 9.59 -6.36 -0.61
CA ARG A 134 10.66 -5.50 -0.03
C ARG A 134 10.14 -4.69 1.15
N GLN A 135 8.97 -4.05 1.02
CA GLN A 135 8.38 -3.24 2.09
C GLN A 135 8.04 -4.08 3.33
N LEU A 136 7.39 -5.21 3.13
CA LEU A 136 6.95 -6.05 4.24
C LEU A 136 8.05 -6.97 4.80
N GLY A 137 9.13 -7.20 4.06
CA GLY A 137 10.17 -8.19 4.40
C GLY A 137 10.84 -8.00 5.77
N GLY A 138 11.02 -6.76 6.19
CA GLY A 138 11.61 -6.39 7.49
C GLY A 138 10.61 -6.34 8.66
N HIS A 139 9.32 -6.57 8.41
CA HIS A 139 8.25 -6.42 9.41
C HIS A 139 7.63 -7.77 9.76
N ALA A 140 7.46 -8.07 11.04
CA ALA A 140 6.96 -9.36 11.52
C ALA A 140 5.42 -9.43 11.52
N GLY A 141 4.87 -10.64 11.58
CA GLY A 141 3.45 -10.94 11.77
C GLY A 141 2.64 -11.12 10.47
N PRO A 142 1.39 -11.55 10.59
CA PRO A 142 0.48 -11.67 9.47
C PRO A 142 0.14 -10.31 8.88
N VAL A 143 -0.40 -10.32 7.66
CA VAL A 143 -0.82 -9.13 6.92
C VAL A 143 -2.33 -9.14 6.77
N VAL A 144 -2.98 -8.04 7.13
CA VAL A 144 -4.42 -7.83 6.94
C VAL A 144 -4.59 -6.59 6.06
N ALA A 145 -5.16 -6.77 4.87
CA ALA A 145 -5.50 -5.66 3.99
C ALA A 145 -6.99 -5.36 4.09
N SER A 146 -7.32 -4.08 4.21
CA SER A 146 -8.70 -3.60 4.31
C SER A 146 -8.98 -2.57 3.21
N THR A 147 -10.12 -2.70 2.55
CA THR A 147 -10.55 -1.81 1.47
C THR A 147 -12.06 -1.62 1.50
N ASP A 148 -12.52 -0.47 1.03
CA ASP A 148 -13.95 -0.16 0.84
C ASP A 148 -14.53 -0.81 -0.45
N TYR A 149 -13.66 -1.34 -1.28
CA TYR A 149 -14.00 -2.07 -2.49
C TYR A 149 -14.19 -3.56 -2.22
N MET A 150 -14.51 -4.32 -3.28
CA MET A 150 -14.55 -5.78 -3.21
C MET A 150 -13.17 -6.36 -2.86
N LYS A 151 -13.16 -7.51 -2.20
CA LYS A 151 -11.93 -8.17 -1.74
C LYS A 151 -10.91 -8.39 -2.85
N SER A 152 -11.36 -8.65 -4.07
CA SER A 152 -10.48 -8.86 -5.22
C SER A 152 -9.52 -7.70 -5.50
N TYR A 153 -9.88 -6.46 -5.07
CA TYR A 153 -9.03 -5.29 -5.23
C TYR A 153 -7.72 -5.40 -4.44
N ALA A 154 -7.77 -5.83 -3.18
CA ALA A 154 -6.56 -6.06 -2.39
C ALA A 154 -5.99 -7.48 -2.54
N GLU A 155 -6.80 -8.47 -2.97
CA GLU A 155 -6.35 -9.84 -3.22
C GLU A 155 -5.28 -9.93 -4.32
N GLN A 156 -5.26 -9.01 -5.27
CA GLN A 156 -4.31 -9.02 -6.38
C GLN A 156 -2.83 -8.95 -5.95
N ILE A 157 -2.52 -8.50 -4.71
CA ILE A 157 -1.14 -8.49 -4.21
C ILE A 157 -0.76 -9.76 -3.43
N ARG A 158 -1.69 -10.71 -3.26
CA ARG A 158 -1.43 -11.96 -2.51
C ARG A 158 -0.18 -12.73 -2.96
N PRO A 159 0.11 -12.88 -4.26
CA PRO A 159 1.31 -13.58 -4.70
C PRO A 159 2.63 -12.94 -4.24
N PHE A 160 2.60 -11.65 -3.92
CA PHE A 160 3.76 -10.84 -3.58
C PHE A 160 3.95 -10.67 -2.07
N ILE A 161 3.06 -11.21 -1.25
CA ILE A 161 3.23 -11.24 0.21
C ILE A 161 4.41 -12.18 0.54
N PRO A 162 5.32 -11.78 1.45
CA PRO A 162 6.45 -12.63 1.80
C PRO A 162 6.05 -14.05 2.21
N ALA A 163 6.79 -15.04 1.72
CA ALA A 163 6.46 -16.46 1.93
C ALA A 163 6.31 -16.80 3.43
N GLY A 164 5.36 -17.69 3.72
CA GLY A 164 5.08 -18.15 5.08
C GLY A 164 4.23 -17.20 5.92
N ARG A 165 3.82 -16.04 5.40
CA ARG A 165 2.93 -15.11 6.10
C ARG A 165 1.46 -15.37 5.80
N GLY A 166 0.63 -15.31 6.82
CA GLY A 166 -0.82 -15.23 6.64
C GLY A 166 -1.19 -13.90 5.97
N TYR A 167 -2.05 -13.96 4.95
CA TYR A 167 -2.64 -12.79 4.30
C TYR A 167 -4.15 -12.90 4.29
N LYS A 168 -4.82 -11.91 4.87
CA LYS A 168 -6.28 -11.82 4.92
C LYS A 168 -6.75 -10.49 4.37
N VAL A 169 -7.75 -10.54 3.49
CA VAL A 169 -8.39 -9.34 2.95
C VAL A 169 -9.77 -9.16 3.58
N LEU A 170 -10.05 -7.95 4.00
CA LEU A 170 -11.35 -7.43 4.44
C LEU A 170 -11.84 -6.45 3.39
N GLY A 171 -13.05 -6.64 2.91
CA GLY A 171 -13.69 -5.83 1.89
C GLY A 171 -15.12 -6.30 1.67
N THR A 172 -15.83 -5.66 0.76
CA THR A 172 -17.16 -6.09 0.35
C THR A 172 -17.07 -7.34 -0.55
N ASP A 173 -18.08 -8.18 -0.49
CA ASP A 173 -18.23 -9.39 -1.33
C ASP A 173 -19.12 -9.12 -2.53
#